data_74b550e4e7a5c17cdae894e20dd3fb76
#
_entry.id   74b550e4e7a5c17cdae894e20dd3fb76
#
_cell.length_a   1.000
_cell.length_b   1.000
_cell.length_c   1.000
_cell.angle_alpha   90.00
_cell.angle_beta   90.00
_cell.angle_gamma   90.00
#
_symmetry.space_group_name_H-M   'P 1'
#
loop_
_entity.id
_entity.type
_entity.pdbx_description
1 polymer ?
#
loop_
_entity_poly.entity_id
_entity_poly.type
_entity_poly.pdbx_seq_one_letter_code
_entity_poly.pdbx_strand_id
1 'polypeptide(L)'
;MTTNNSDTPLIEPNPAGDKPDTGMCALEDRIRQQELLSELGVKALQGASFDELLSETARLTAIGLNVEFCKVLEHIPSTNGLLVRVGVGWDAGVVGVASVGADLESPAGFALRTGKPVISNHLENEVRFRTSDLLKQHGIRRAMNVILQGDGKPYGVLEVDSRSDAEFLEHDLAFLQGAANILGMAIERERHERSLTAALERHKFLLKEINHRVKNSLSIVSTMLNLQARDIANPELTAHLNDASFRIAAIGKAHDQLSYGSNIELMDIGQYIKAICSDLDRSLLIAKSLLMPLKGLLSIPTEQFPLL
;
A
#
# COMPACT_ATOMS: atom_id res chain seq x y z
N MET A 1 -46.57 74.41 -43.10
CA MET A 1 -47.55 73.49 -42.54
C MET A 1 -46.91 72.09 -42.67
N THR A 2 -46.47 71.56 -41.65
CA THR A 2 -46.31 70.14 -41.32
C THR A 2 -45.28 70.03 -40.18
N THR A 3 -45.81 69.84 -39.04
CA THR A 3 -45.08 69.54 -37.79
C THR A 3 -44.70 68.04 -37.83
N ASN A 4 -43.43 67.77 -37.61
CA ASN A 4 -42.97 66.39 -37.39
C ASN A 4 -42.41 66.37 -35.95
N ASN A 5 -43.18 65.74 -35.07
CA ASN A 5 -42.82 65.48 -33.68
C ASN A 5 -42.34 63.99 -33.63
N SER A 6 -41.08 63.79 -33.44
CA SER A 6 -40.52 62.46 -33.21
C SER A 6 -40.06 62.35 -31.77
N ASP A 7 -41.01 61.95 -30.91
CA ASP A 7 -40.71 61.50 -29.55
C ASP A 7 -40.16 60.07 -29.62
N THR A 8 -38.84 59.96 -29.35
CA THR A 8 -38.19 58.65 -29.09
C THR A 8 -38.11 58.50 -27.57
N PRO A 9 -38.68 57.45 -26.97
CA PRO A 9 -38.56 57.24 -25.51
C PRO A 9 -37.12 56.84 -25.19
N LEU A 10 -36.52 57.59 -24.25
CA LEU A 10 -35.25 57.25 -23.60
C LEU A 10 -35.46 55.98 -22.78
N ILE A 11 -34.80 54.87 -23.16
CA ILE A 11 -34.70 53.66 -22.38
C ILE A 11 -33.75 53.99 -21.24
N GLU A 12 -34.27 54.15 -20.03
CA GLU A 12 -33.46 54.18 -18.81
C GLU A 12 -32.73 52.85 -18.62
N PRO A 13 -31.41 52.84 -18.30
CA PRO A 13 -30.73 51.60 -17.97
C PRO A 13 -31.25 51.08 -16.62
N ASN A 14 -31.75 49.88 -16.62
CA ASN A 14 -32.20 49.12 -15.46
C ASN A 14 -31.02 48.90 -14.52
N PRO A 15 -31.02 49.41 -13.25
CA PRO A 15 -29.91 49.20 -12.29
C PRO A 15 -30.06 47.88 -11.51
N ALA A 16 -30.63 46.86 -12.12
CA ALA A 16 -30.55 45.53 -11.54
C ALA A 16 -29.21 44.92 -11.91
N GLY A 17 -28.17 45.17 -11.12
CA GLY A 17 -26.94 44.44 -11.17
C GLY A 17 -27.25 42.95 -11.07
N ASP A 18 -26.85 42.23 -12.10
CA ASP A 18 -26.92 40.77 -12.23
C ASP A 18 -26.25 40.18 -10.97
N LYS A 19 -27.04 39.81 -9.95
CA LYS A 19 -26.58 38.96 -8.89
C LYS A 19 -26.37 37.59 -9.60
N PRO A 20 -25.15 37.02 -9.52
CA PRO A 20 -24.91 35.74 -10.14
C PRO A 20 -25.97 34.76 -9.60
N ASP A 21 -26.61 34.05 -10.53
CA ASP A 21 -27.66 33.07 -10.25
C ASP A 21 -27.09 32.06 -9.25
N THR A 22 -27.60 32.07 -8.02
CA THR A 22 -27.14 31.21 -6.92
C THR A 22 -27.14 29.74 -7.30
N GLY A 23 -28.00 29.34 -8.25
CA GLY A 23 -28.07 27.99 -8.82
C GLY A 23 -26.89 27.67 -9.74
N MET A 24 -26.39 28.65 -10.51
CA MET A 24 -25.27 28.45 -11.44
C MET A 24 -23.95 28.29 -10.69
N CYS A 25 -23.69 29.10 -9.67
CA CYS A 25 -22.51 28.96 -8.79
C CYS A 25 -22.50 27.59 -8.07
N ALA A 26 -23.63 27.13 -7.57
CA ALA A 26 -23.72 25.83 -6.92
C ALA A 26 -23.46 24.64 -7.88
N LEU A 27 -23.82 24.78 -9.14
CA LEU A 27 -23.55 23.77 -10.17
C LEU A 27 -22.05 23.77 -10.54
N GLU A 28 -21.44 24.93 -10.69
CA GLU A 28 -20.01 25.07 -10.97
C GLU A 28 -19.14 24.47 -9.83
N ASP A 29 -19.51 24.72 -8.59
CA ASP A 29 -18.83 24.13 -7.43
C ASP A 29 -18.91 22.60 -7.44
N ARG A 30 -20.07 22.02 -7.78
CA ARG A 30 -20.25 20.57 -7.88
C ARG A 30 -19.43 19.96 -9.03
N ILE A 31 -19.39 20.61 -10.19
CA ILE A 31 -18.56 20.16 -11.33
C ILE A 31 -17.10 20.14 -10.87
N ARG A 32 -16.62 21.21 -10.27
CA ARG A 32 -15.26 21.34 -9.76
C ARG A 32 -14.94 20.25 -8.73
N GLN A 33 -15.84 19.97 -7.78
CA GLN A 33 -15.67 18.90 -6.79
C GLN A 33 -15.53 17.53 -7.48
N GLN A 34 -16.34 17.25 -8.52
CA GLN A 34 -16.24 16.00 -9.28
C GLN A 34 -14.91 15.87 -10.07
N GLU A 35 -14.44 16.98 -10.66
CA GLU A 35 -13.15 17.01 -11.34
C GLU A 35 -12.00 16.71 -10.38
N LEU A 36 -12.01 17.29 -9.17
CA LEU A 36 -10.99 17.07 -8.14
C LEU A 36 -11.02 15.63 -7.61
N LEU A 37 -12.20 15.03 -7.42
CA LEU A 37 -12.30 13.60 -7.08
C LEU A 37 -11.77 12.71 -8.19
N SER A 38 -12.05 13.04 -9.46
CA SER A 38 -11.50 12.30 -10.60
C SER A 38 -9.98 12.41 -10.66
N GLU A 39 -9.42 13.61 -10.45
CA GLU A 39 -7.96 13.82 -10.38
C GLU A 39 -7.33 12.95 -9.29
N LEU A 40 -7.90 12.97 -8.07
CA LEU A 40 -7.43 12.16 -6.95
C LEU A 40 -7.51 10.65 -7.27
N GLY A 41 -8.61 10.21 -7.87
CA GLY A 41 -8.80 8.83 -8.29
C GLY A 41 -7.76 8.37 -9.31
N VAL A 42 -7.46 9.21 -10.31
CA VAL A 42 -6.42 8.92 -11.32
C VAL A 42 -5.04 8.80 -10.65
N LYS A 43 -4.68 9.71 -9.76
CA LYS A 43 -3.40 9.63 -9.02
C LYS A 43 -3.30 8.36 -8.18
N ALA A 44 -4.39 7.96 -7.52
CA ALA A 44 -4.43 6.72 -6.75
C ALA A 44 -4.22 5.48 -7.63
N LEU A 45 -4.75 5.48 -8.87
CA LEU A 45 -4.59 4.38 -9.83
C LEU A 45 -3.20 4.35 -10.49
N GLN A 46 -2.58 5.50 -10.71
CA GLN A 46 -1.25 5.61 -11.33
C GLN A 46 -0.11 5.17 -10.43
N GLY A 47 -0.38 4.76 -9.20
CA GLY A 47 0.63 4.24 -8.28
C GLY A 47 1.40 5.32 -7.53
N ALA A 48 0.82 6.50 -7.33
CA ALA A 48 1.35 7.50 -6.41
C ALA A 48 1.62 6.87 -5.03
N SER A 49 2.69 7.29 -4.38
CA SER A 49 3.02 6.80 -3.05
C SER A 49 1.93 7.17 -2.04
N PHE A 50 1.83 6.39 -0.97
CA PHE A 50 0.81 6.62 0.05
C PHE A 50 0.91 8.03 0.67
N ASP A 51 2.12 8.50 0.98
CA ASP A 51 2.33 9.84 1.56
C ASP A 51 2.00 10.97 0.57
N GLU A 52 2.24 10.78 -0.72
CA GLU A 52 1.80 11.69 -1.78
C GLU A 52 0.27 11.76 -1.87
N LEU A 53 -0.41 10.61 -1.81
CA LEU A 53 -1.87 10.56 -1.84
C LEU A 53 -2.51 11.22 -0.62
N LEU A 54 -1.93 11.03 0.58
CA LEU A 54 -2.37 11.72 1.79
C LEU A 54 -2.30 13.24 1.62
N SER A 55 -1.14 13.74 1.17
CA SER A 55 -0.88 15.17 0.97
C SER A 55 -1.77 15.78 -0.10
N GLU A 56 -1.96 15.05 -1.20
CA GLU A 56 -2.80 15.49 -2.31
C GLU A 56 -4.28 15.48 -1.95
N THR A 57 -4.73 14.48 -1.18
CA THR A 57 -6.10 14.45 -0.66
C THR A 57 -6.38 15.68 0.20
N ALA A 58 -5.50 16.02 1.12
CA ALA A 58 -5.67 17.23 1.95
C ALA A 58 -5.72 18.50 1.10
N ARG A 59 -4.84 18.61 0.10
CA ARG A 59 -4.77 19.77 -0.80
C ARG A 59 -6.04 19.92 -1.66
N LEU A 60 -6.42 18.86 -2.37
CA LEU A 60 -7.57 18.88 -3.28
C LEU A 60 -8.88 19.06 -2.51
N THR A 61 -8.98 18.49 -1.31
CA THR A 61 -10.16 18.66 -0.44
C THR A 61 -10.30 20.10 0.03
N ALA A 62 -9.21 20.74 0.47
CA ALA A 62 -9.24 22.16 0.86
C ALA A 62 -9.66 23.06 -0.31
N ILE A 63 -9.17 22.79 -1.53
CA ILE A 63 -9.54 23.53 -2.74
C ILE A 63 -11.02 23.30 -3.11
N GLY A 64 -11.50 22.03 -3.07
CA GLY A 64 -12.86 21.68 -3.48
C GLY A 64 -13.95 22.20 -2.55
N LEU A 65 -13.62 22.41 -1.28
CA LEU A 65 -14.52 22.97 -0.27
C LEU A 65 -14.25 24.46 0.00
N ASN A 66 -13.29 25.05 -0.70
CA ASN A 66 -12.88 26.44 -0.49
C ASN A 66 -12.66 26.77 0.98
N VAL A 67 -11.86 25.93 1.67
CA VAL A 67 -11.52 26.08 3.09
C VAL A 67 -10.03 26.30 3.26
N GLU A 68 -9.67 26.94 4.36
CA GLU A 68 -8.28 27.28 4.66
C GLU A 68 -7.49 26.10 5.19
N PHE A 69 -8.17 25.16 5.86
CA PHE A 69 -7.52 24.08 6.59
C PHE A 69 -8.11 22.72 6.20
N CYS A 70 -7.22 21.78 5.99
CA CYS A 70 -7.54 20.36 5.88
C CYS A 70 -6.45 19.55 6.56
N LYS A 71 -6.80 18.42 7.17
CA LYS A 71 -5.83 17.48 7.75
C LYS A 71 -6.31 16.03 7.67
N VAL A 72 -5.35 15.14 7.54
CA VAL A 72 -5.55 13.71 7.75
C VAL A 72 -5.02 13.36 9.13
N LEU A 73 -5.86 12.82 9.95
CA LEU A 73 -5.58 12.37 11.30
C LEU A 73 -5.43 10.86 11.31
N GLU A 74 -4.24 10.37 11.70
CA GLU A 74 -3.97 8.94 11.85
C GLU A 74 -4.28 8.50 13.28
N HIS A 75 -5.09 7.46 13.44
CA HIS A 75 -5.39 6.89 14.75
C HIS A 75 -4.23 6.06 15.28
N ILE A 76 -3.70 6.45 16.42
CA ILE A 76 -2.63 5.75 17.13
C ILE A 76 -3.22 5.02 18.35
N PRO A 77 -3.53 3.72 18.24
CA PRO A 77 -4.21 2.99 19.31
C PRO A 77 -3.45 2.96 20.64
N SER A 78 -2.11 2.97 20.61
CA SER A 78 -1.27 2.91 21.80
C SER A 78 -1.41 4.12 22.72
N THR A 79 -1.70 5.31 22.17
CA THR A 79 -1.87 6.55 22.90
C THR A 79 -3.33 7.01 22.98
N ASN A 80 -4.25 6.28 22.33
CA ASN A 80 -5.63 6.69 22.10
C ASN A 80 -5.71 8.12 21.53
N GLY A 81 -4.80 8.44 20.61
CA GLY A 81 -4.65 9.75 19.99
C GLY A 81 -4.86 9.71 18.49
N LEU A 82 -5.10 10.88 17.93
CA LEU A 82 -5.18 11.15 16.50
C LEU A 82 -4.03 12.07 16.12
N LEU A 83 -3.00 11.55 15.48
CA LEU A 83 -1.84 12.30 15.01
C LEU A 83 -2.18 13.03 13.71
N VAL A 84 -1.83 14.31 13.61
CA VAL A 84 -1.90 15.06 12.35
C VAL A 84 -0.82 14.53 11.41
N ARG A 85 -1.19 13.62 10.51
CA ARG A 85 -0.24 12.95 9.60
C ARG A 85 0.20 13.87 8.46
N VAL A 86 -0.78 14.54 7.84
CA VAL A 86 -0.59 15.57 6.82
C VAL A 86 -1.63 16.67 7.01
N GLY A 87 -1.39 17.85 6.45
CA GLY A 87 -2.35 18.93 6.51
C GLY A 87 -1.97 20.13 5.66
N VAL A 88 -2.95 20.96 5.37
CA VAL A 88 -2.84 22.22 4.63
C VAL A 88 -3.35 23.34 5.52
N GLY A 89 -2.71 24.50 5.47
CA GLY A 89 -3.09 25.70 6.22
C GLY A 89 -2.59 25.77 7.67
N TRP A 90 -2.05 24.69 8.21
CA TRP A 90 -1.59 24.62 9.60
C TRP A 90 -0.21 25.24 9.79
N ASP A 91 0.02 25.77 10.99
CA ASP A 91 1.30 26.34 11.39
C ASP A 91 2.43 25.30 11.36
N ALA A 92 3.66 25.77 11.24
CA ALA A 92 4.85 24.93 11.31
C ALA A 92 4.90 24.16 12.65
N GLY A 93 5.17 22.83 12.59
CA GLY A 93 5.23 21.98 13.77
C GLY A 93 3.89 21.33 14.15
N VAL A 94 2.79 21.60 13.45
CA VAL A 94 1.52 20.89 13.64
C VAL A 94 1.56 19.52 12.94
N VAL A 95 1.93 19.52 11.68
CA VAL A 95 1.99 18.28 10.88
C VAL A 95 3.12 17.37 11.38
N GLY A 96 2.81 16.11 11.61
CA GLY A 96 3.74 15.08 12.11
C GLY A 96 4.02 15.12 13.62
N VAL A 97 3.51 16.13 14.35
CA VAL A 97 3.78 16.34 15.78
C VAL A 97 2.52 16.47 16.62
N ALA A 98 1.57 17.30 16.19
CA ALA A 98 0.35 17.56 16.95
C ALA A 98 -0.56 16.32 16.98
N SER A 99 -1.13 16.05 18.15
CA SER A 99 -2.10 14.99 18.37
C SER A 99 -3.33 15.54 19.07
N VAL A 100 -4.50 15.07 18.65
CA VAL A 100 -5.78 15.36 19.32
C VAL A 100 -6.36 14.08 19.91
N GLY A 101 -7.23 14.19 20.92
CA GLY A 101 -7.83 12.99 21.54
C GLY A 101 -8.71 12.23 20.56
N ALA A 102 -8.61 10.91 20.59
CA ALA A 102 -9.48 9.99 19.81
C ALA A 102 -10.77 9.63 20.56
N ASP A 103 -11.09 10.37 21.58
CA ASP A 103 -12.30 10.24 22.40
C ASP A 103 -13.39 11.25 21.98
N LEU A 104 -14.44 11.35 22.80
CA LEU A 104 -15.55 12.28 22.56
C LEU A 104 -15.18 13.76 22.83
N GLU A 105 -13.93 14.05 23.16
CA GLU A 105 -13.47 15.42 23.47
C GLU A 105 -12.98 16.20 22.23
N SER A 106 -13.08 15.61 21.03
CA SER A 106 -12.78 16.30 19.77
C SER A 106 -13.79 15.94 18.68
N PRO A 107 -14.00 16.81 17.66
CA PRO A 107 -14.86 16.50 16.52
C PRO A 107 -14.43 15.21 15.81
N ALA A 108 -13.14 15.07 15.57
CA ALA A 108 -12.56 13.88 14.93
C ALA A 108 -12.70 12.62 15.80
N GLY A 109 -12.44 12.74 17.10
CA GLY A 109 -12.65 11.64 18.07
C GLY A 109 -14.09 11.22 18.14
N PHE A 110 -15.02 12.18 18.15
CA PHE A 110 -16.46 11.88 18.10
C PHE A 110 -16.85 11.14 16.82
N ALA A 111 -16.37 11.58 15.65
CA ALA A 111 -16.59 10.89 14.38
C ALA A 111 -16.04 9.45 14.43
N LEU A 112 -14.80 9.27 14.89
CA LEU A 112 -14.15 7.97 15.00
C LEU A 112 -14.91 7.01 15.93
N ARG A 113 -15.37 7.48 17.07
CA ARG A 113 -16.09 6.69 18.08
C ARG A 113 -17.50 6.33 17.67
N THR A 114 -18.21 7.26 17.03
CA THR A 114 -19.60 7.03 16.61
C THR A 114 -19.71 6.27 15.29
N GLY A 115 -18.63 6.20 14.53
CA GLY A 115 -18.64 5.59 13.20
C GLY A 115 -19.41 6.42 12.17
N LYS A 116 -19.67 7.71 12.45
CA LYS A 116 -20.51 8.58 11.60
C LYS A 116 -19.79 9.87 11.25
N PRO A 117 -20.05 10.44 10.06
CA PRO A 117 -19.60 11.77 9.72
C PRO A 117 -20.11 12.80 10.72
N VAL A 118 -19.35 13.89 10.87
CA VAL A 118 -19.69 15.00 11.77
C VAL A 118 -19.59 16.30 11.01
N ILE A 119 -20.64 17.10 11.03
CA ILE A 119 -20.65 18.51 10.64
C ILE A 119 -20.91 19.33 11.89
N SER A 120 -20.06 20.33 12.15
CA SER A 120 -20.27 21.36 13.15
C SER A 120 -20.01 22.72 12.51
N ASN A 121 -21.08 23.49 12.28
CA ASN A 121 -21.02 24.81 11.70
C ASN A 121 -20.75 25.91 12.75
N HIS A 122 -20.90 25.58 14.04
CA HIS A 122 -20.73 26.48 15.17
C HIS A 122 -20.00 25.78 16.32
N LEU A 123 -18.66 25.62 16.20
CA LEU A 123 -17.84 24.92 17.20
C LEU A 123 -17.93 25.55 18.61
N GLU A 124 -18.18 26.83 18.71
CA GLU A 124 -18.36 27.55 19.98
C GLU A 124 -19.62 27.14 20.76
N ASN A 125 -20.64 26.69 20.03
CA ASN A 125 -21.93 26.29 20.60
C ASN A 125 -22.11 24.76 20.60
N GLU A 126 -21.06 24.02 20.28
CA GLU A 126 -21.10 22.58 20.13
C GLU A 126 -21.18 21.87 21.50
N VAL A 127 -22.18 20.99 21.65
CA VAL A 127 -22.43 20.27 22.91
C VAL A 127 -22.11 18.78 22.84
N ARG A 128 -21.91 18.24 21.62
CA ARG A 128 -21.64 16.80 21.40
C ARG A 128 -20.20 16.43 21.77
N PHE A 129 -19.28 17.38 21.66
CA PHE A 129 -17.85 17.21 21.91
C PHE A 129 -17.21 18.55 22.28
N ARG A 130 -15.97 18.51 22.74
CA ARG A 130 -15.20 19.73 23.02
C ARG A 130 -14.41 20.15 21.77
N THR A 131 -14.25 21.45 21.60
CA THR A 131 -13.33 21.98 20.60
C THR A 131 -11.91 21.81 21.12
N SER A 132 -11.04 21.13 20.37
CA SER A 132 -9.64 20.93 20.75
C SER A 132 -8.86 22.24 20.80
N ASP A 133 -7.78 22.29 21.59
CA ASP A 133 -6.95 23.49 21.70
C ASP A 133 -6.29 23.85 20.36
N LEU A 134 -5.97 22.87 19.54
CA LEU A 134 -5.47 23.06 18.17
C LEU A 134 -6.43 23.90 17.33
N LEU A 135 -7.74 23.59 17.35
CA LEU A 135 -8.74 24.31 16.60
C LEU A 135 -8.95 25.74 17.16
N LYS A 136 -8.95 25.88 18.50
CA LYS A 136 -9.09 27.18 19.16
C LYS A 136 -7.92 28.12 18.83
N GLN A 137 -6.69 27.62 18.91
CA GLN A 137 -5.47 28.40 18.61
C GLN A 137 -5.46 28.93 17.17
N HIS A 138 -6.02 28.14 16.22
CA HIS A 138 -6.13 28.56 14.82
C HIS A 138 -7.41 29.36 14.52
N GLY A 139 -8.24 29.65 15.50
CA GLY A 139 -9.47 30.42 15.33
C GLY A 139 -10.53 29.71 14.46
N ILE A 140 -10.54 28.38 14.48
CA ILE A 140 -11.49 27.58 13.70
C ILE A 140 -12.89 27.73 14.29
N ARG A 141 -13.87 27.98 13.42
CA ARG A 141 -15.28 28.20 13.79
C ARG A 141 -16.18 27.06 13.37
N ARG A 142 -15.82 26.34 12.30
CA ARG A 142 -16.56 25.19 11.78
C ARG A 142 -15.63 24.06 11.35
N ALA A 143 -16.09 22.83 11.52
CA ALA A 143 -15.35 21.63 11.16
C ALA A 143 -16.27 20.58 10.54
N MET A 144 -15.74 19.81 9.61
CA MET A 144 -16.42 18.63 9.06
C MET A 144 -15.45 17.46 9.03
N ASN A 145 -15.92 16.31 9.47
CA ASN A 145 -15.11 15.14 9.72
C ASN A 145 -15.73 13.90 9.08
N VAL A 146 -14.93 13.11 8.36
CA VAL A 146 -15.32 11.81 7.84
C VAL A 146 -14.27 10.77 8.21
N ILE A 147 -14.70 9.53 8.36
CA ILE A 147 -13.83 8.44 8.76
C ILE A 147 -13.08 7.94 7.54
N LEU A 148 -11.77 7.75 7.69
CA LEU A 148 -10.94 7.01 6.76
C LEU A 148 -10.97 5.55 7.15
N GLN A 149 -11.68 4.75 6.37
CA GLN A 149 -11.70 3.30 6.52
C GLN A 149 -10.43 2.68 5.95
N GLY A 150 -10.04 1.54 6.52
CA GLY A 150 -8.97 0.71 5.98
C GLY A 150 -9.08 -0.68 6.59
N ASP A 151 -9.09 -1.72 5.78
CA ASP A 151 -9.04 -3.14 6.13
C ASP A 151 -9.81 -3.52 7.43
N GLY A 152 -11.10 -3.19 7.46
CA GLY A 152 -12.01 -3.51 8.55
C GLY A 152 -11.80 -2.71 9.85
N LYS A 153 -10.83 -1.79 9.90
CA LYS A 153 -10.59 -0.88 11.02
C LYS A 153 -10.39 0.54 10.52
N PRO A 154 -10.89 1.56 11.23
CA PRO A 154 -10.61 2.94 10.88
C PRO A 154 -9.10 3.21 10.89
N TYR A 155 -8.59 3.78 9.80
CA TYR A 155 -7.23 4.35 9.76
C TYR A 155 -7.17 5.62 10.59
N GLY A 156 -8.22 6.45 10.49
CA GLY A 156 -8.28 7.74 11.13
C GLY A 156 -9.45 8.57 10.62
N VAL A 157 -9.22 9.88 10.49
CA VAL A 157 -10.24 10.87 10.11
C VAL A 157 -9.67 11.85 9.10
N LEU A 158 -10.44 12.16 8.05
CA LEU A 158 -10.22 13.32 7.18
C LEU A 158 -11.07 14.47 7.71
N GLU A 159 -10.43 15.57 8.07
CA GLU A 159 -11.07 16.73 8.67
C GLU A 159 -10.78 17.99 7.86
N VAL A 160 -11.80 18.78 7.63
CA VAL A 160 -11.70 20.12 7.05
C VAL A 160 -12.20 21.15 8.05
N ASP A 161 -11.53 22.28 8.09
CA ASP A 161 -11.76 23.32 9.07
C ASP A 161 -11.77 24.68 8.41
N SER A 162 -12.57 25.61 8.92
CA SER A 162 -12.61 26.98 8.42
C SER A 162 -12.90 28.01 9.52
N ARG A 163 -12.38 29.22 9.31
CA ARG A 163 -12.63 30.39 10.13
C ARG A 163 -13.87 31.14 9.67
N SER A 164 -14.37 30.87 8.46
CA SER A 164 -15.51 31.59 7.90
C SER A 164 -16.84 31.21 8.57
N ASP A 165 -17.83 32.05 8.46
CA ASP A 165 -19.19 31.85 8.99
C ASP A 165 -20.11 31.11 8.00
N ALA A 166 -19.62 30.75 6.80
CA ALA A 166 -20.41 29.97 5.85
C ALA A 166 -20.65 28.56 6.39
N GLU A 167 -21.80 27.96 6.10
CA GLU A 167 -22.13 26.63 6.57
C GLU A 167 -21.63 25.54 5.63
N PHE A 168 -21.19 24.41 6.20
CA PHE A 168 -21.03 23.17 5.46
C PHE A 168 -22.40 22.53 5.21
N LEU A 169 -22.61 22.08 3.99
CA LEU A 169 -23.85 21.48 3.54
C LEU A 169 -23.68 19.97 3.30
N GLU A 170 -24.78 19.27 3.11
CA GLU A 170 -24.74 17.82 2.86
C GLU A 170 -23.96 17.41 1.60
N HIS A 171 -23.95 18.27 0.57
CA HIS A 171 -23.18 17.98 -0.63
C HIS A 171 -21.67 18.13 -0.40
N ASP A 172 -21.24 19.03 0.49
CA ASP A 172 -19.83 19.14 0.93
C ASP A 172 -19.39 17.87 1.65
N LEU A 173 -20.29 17.32 2.49
CA LEU A 173 -20.07 16.06 3.15
C LEU A 173 -19.92 14.92 2.14
N ALA A 174 -20.72 14.87 1.09
CA ALA A 174 -20.65 13.86 0.05
C ALA A 174 -19.31 13.93 -0.70
N PHE A 175 -18.81 15.13 -1.01
CA PHE A 175 -17.49 15.35 -1.60
C PHE A 175 -16.37 14.87 -0.67
N LEU A 176 -16.38 15.29 0.60
CA LEU A 176 -15.40 14.88 1.60
C LEU A 176 -15.38 13.36 1.78
N GLN A 177 -16.55 12.72 1.81
CA GLN A 177 -16.69 11.26 1.89
C GLN A 177 -16.14 10.57 0.64
N GLY A 178 -16.34 11.15 -0.56
CA GLY A 178 -15.75 10.68 -1.81
C GLY A 178 -14.21 10.65 -1.75
N ALA A 179 -13.61 11.75 -1.29
CA ALA A 179 -12.16 11.84 -1.10
C ALA A 179 -11.66 10.82 -0.06
N ALA A 180 -12.39 10.67 1.06
CA ALA A 180 -12.07 9.70 2.09
C ALA A 180 -12.16 8.25 1.58
N ASN A 181 -13.12 7.92 0.72
CA ASN A 181 -13.26 6.60 0.14
C ASN A 181 -12.09 6.27 -0.81
N ILE A 182 -11.68 7.21 -1.66
CA ILE A 182 -10.51 7.04 -2.54
C ILE A 182 -9.25 6.80 -1.71
N LEU A 183 -9.04 7.59 -0.67
CA LEU A 183 -7.90 7.43 0.22
C LEU A 183 -7.97 6.11 1.00
N GLY A 184 -9.16 5.68 1.43
CA GLY A 184 -9.39 4.40 2.08
C GLY A 184 -8.94 3.21 1.23
N MET A 185 -9.27 3.22 -0.06
CA MET A 185 -8.80 2.20 -1.02
C MET A 185 -7.27 2.19 -1.15
N ALA A 186 -6.62 3.36 -1.13
CA ALA A 186 -5.16 3.45 -1.14
C ALA A 186 -4.54 2.90 0.16
N ILE A 187 -5.17 3.15 1.32
CA ILE A 187 -4.75 2.60 2.61
C ILE A 187 -4.82 1.07 2.61
N GLU A 188 -5.91 0.50 2.10
CA GLU A 188 -6.06 -0.96 1.98
C GLU A 188 -4.99 -1.56 1.07
N ARG A 189 -4.76 -0.95 -0.10
CA ARG A 189 -3.71 -1.39 -1.03
C ARG A 189 -2.35 -1.40 -0.35
N GLU A 190 -1.95 -0.31 0.27
CA GLU A 190 -0.66 -0.18 0.97
C GLU A 190 -0.48 -1.25 2.07
N ARG A 191 -1.54 -1.53 2.84
CA ARG A 191 -1.52 -2.59 3.86
C ARG A 191 -1.37 -3.97 3.26
N HIS A 192 -2.10 -4.26 2.18
CA HIS A 192 -2.00 -5.54 1.47
C HIS A 192 -0.62 -5.74 0.87
N GLU A 193 -0.04 -4.72 0.23
CA GLU A 193 1.32 -4.77 -0.33
C GLU A 193 2.37 -5.04 0.76
N ARG A 194 2.26 -4.36 1.91
CA ARG A 194 3.15 -4.61 3.07
C ARG A 194 2.99 -6.01 3.63
N SER A 195 1.75 -6.48 3.77
CA SER A 195 1.45 -7.82 4.26
C SER A 195 2.00 -8.90 3.31
N LEU A 196 1.81 -8.72 2.01
CA LEU A 196 2.31 -9.63 0.98
C LEU A 196 3.85 -9.67 0.98
N THR A 197 4.49 -8.51 1.06
CA THR A 197 5.95 -8.42 1.13
C THR A 197 6.50 -9.12 2.38
N ALA A 198 5.89 -8.89 3.55
CA ALA A 198 6.28 -9.56 4.79
C ALA A 198 6.07 -11.09 4.71
N ALA A 199 4.96 -11.55 4.11
CA ALA A 199 4.70 -12.97 3.91
C ALA A 199 5.72 -13.61 2.94
N LEU A 200 6.08 -12.91 1.86
CA LEU A 200 7.09 -13.37 0.90
C LEU A 200 8.47 -13.50 1.56
N GLU A 201 8.89 -12.51 2.33
CA GLU A 201 10.17 -12.58 3.05
C GLU A 201 10.20 -13.71 4.09
N ARG A 202 9.09 -13.92 4.80
CA ARG A 202 8.95 -15.04 5.73
C ARG A 202 9.02 -16.39 4.99
N HIS A 203 8.38 -16.48 3.82
CA HIS A 203 8.43 -17.70 3.01
C HIS A 203 9.86 -18.00 2.53
N LYS A 204 10.58 -16.99 2.02
CA LYS A 204 11.99 -17.13 1.63
C LYS A 204 12.86 -17.59 2.80
N PHE A 205 12.65 -17.01 3.98
CA PHE A 205 13.38 -17.42 5.19
C PHE A 205 13.12 -18.90 5.55
N LEU A 206 11.86 -19.34 5.53
CA LEU A 206 11.49 -20.73 5.84
C LEU A 206 12.07 -21.71 4.82
N LEU A 207 12.04 -21.38 3.53
CA LEU A 207 12.66 -22.21 2.49
C LEU A 207 14.17 -22.37 2.74
N LYS A 208 14.86 -21.30 3.08
CA LYS A 208 16.30 -21.33 3.42
C LYS A 208 16.55 -22.23 4.63
N GLU A 209 15.75 -22.14 5.68
CA GLU A 209 15.88 -22.98 6.88
C GLU A 209 15.62 -24.47 6.57
N ILE A 210 14.58 -24.77 5.78
CA ILE A 210 14.30 -26.15 5.34
C ILE A 210 15.50 -26.71 4.58
N ASN A 211 16.04 -25.95 3.65
CA ASN A 211 17.19 -26.35 2.83
C ASN A 211 18.43 -26.65 3.71
N HIS A 212 18.69 -25.82 4.70
CA HIS A 212 19.76 -26.05 5.65
C HIS A 212 19.54 -27.34 6.46
N ARG A 213 18.32 -27.62 6.90
CA ARG A 213 17.98 -28.85 7.65
C ARG A 213 18.10 -30.08 6.80
N VAL A 214 17.63 -30.04 5.54
CA VAL A 214 17.78 -31.17 4.60
C VAL A 214 19.27 -31.49 4.40
N LYS A 215 20.11 -30.48 4.16
CA LYS A 215 21.56 -30.64 4.03
C LYS A 215 22.17 -31.29 5.26
N ASN A 216 21.84 -30.77 6.45
CA ASN A 216 22.36 -31.33 7.70
C ASN A 216 21.96 -32.79 7.88
N SER A 217 20.71 -33.14 7.56
CA SER A 217 20.22 -34.51 7.64
C SER A 217 20.97 -35.45 6.68
N LEU A 218 21.13 -35.01 5.42
CA LEU A 218 21.89 -35.78 4.41
C LEU A 218 23.36 -35.95 4.82
N SER A 219 23.98 -34.94 5.38
CA SER A 219 25.35 -34.98 5.90
C SER A 219 25.51 -35.98 7.04
N ILE A 220 24.55 -36.02 7.99
CA ILE A 220 24.53 -36.99 9.09
C ILE A 220 24.41 -38.39 8.59
N VAL A 221 23.48 -38.66 7.64
CA VAL A 221 23.30 -39.99 7.05
C VAL A 221 24.57 -40.46 6.30
N SER A 222 25.19 -39.57 5.50
CA SER A 222 26.45 -39.86 4.81
C SER A 222 27.57 -40.19 5.80
N THR A 223 27.66 -39.45 6.90
CA THR A 223 28.66 -39.71 7.96
C THR A 223 28.41 -41.05 8.64
N MET A 224 27.17 -41.41 8.94
CA MET A 224 26.82 -42.73 9.54
C MET A 224 27.19 -43.88 8.63
N LEU A 225 26.91 -43.78 7.31
CA LEU A 225 27.28 -44.81 6.34
C LEU A 225 28.80 -44.97 6.27
N ASN A 226 29.56 -43.88 6.28
CA ASN A 226 31.03 -43.93 6.29
C ASN A 226 31.60 -44.54 7.58
N LEU A 227 31.00 -44.31 8.73
CA LEU A 227 31.39 -44.93 9.99
C LEU A 227 31.13 -46.45 9.95
N GLN A 228 29.94 -46.86 9.50
CA GLN A 228 29.61 -48.27 9.35
C GLN A 228 30.53 -49.00 8.37
N ALA A 229 30.91 -48.35 7.25
CA ALA A 229 31.84 -48.92 6.27
C ALA A 229 33.24 -49.20 6.86
N ARG A 230 33.67 -48.47 7.90
CA ARG A 230 34.99 -48.65 8.55
C ARG A 230 35.04 -49.89 9.46
N ASP A 231 33.90 -50.24 10.04
CA ASP A 231 33.82 -51.34 11.02
C ASP A 231 33.56 -52.73 10.36
N ILE A 232 33.34 -52.76 9.04
CA ILE A 232 33.00 -53.97 8.30
C ILE A 232 34.25 -54.55 7.66
N ALA A 233 34.53 -55.80 7.97
CA ALA A 233 35.67 -56.54 7.41
C ALA A 233 35.42 -57.10 6.01
N ASN A 234 34.21 -56.93 5.43
CA ASN A 234 33.84 -57.39 4.09
C ASN A 234 34.07 -56.32 3.03
N PRO A 235 35.04 -56.45 2.09
CA PRO A 235 35.36 -55.42 1.11
C PRO A 235 34.21 -55.03 0.17
N GLU A 236 33.37 -56.00 -0.21
CA GLU A 236 32.24 -55.78 -1.11
C GLU A 236 31.16 -54.93 -0.44
N LEU A 237 30.81 -55.25 0.81
CA LEU A 237 29.83 -54.48 1.58
C LEU A 237 30.35 -53.06 1.91
N THR A 238 31.65 -52.93 2.19
CA THR A 238 32.30 -51.61 2.40
C THR A 238 32.20 -50.78 1.13
N ALA A 239 32.41 -51.35 -0.07
CA ALA A 239 32.27 -50.64 -1.33
C ALA A 239 30.83 -50.12 -1.56
N HIS A 240 29.82 -50.95 -1.26
CA HIS A 240 28.41 -50.55 -1.39
C HIS A 240 28.01 -49.42 -0.44
N LEU A 241 28.49 -49.45 0.81
CA LEU A 241 28.20 -48.38 1.77
C LEU A 241 28.88 -47.07 1.38
N ASN A 242 30.11 -47.09 0.90
CA ASN A 242 30.80 -45.92 0.40
C ASN A 242 30.10 -45.33 -0.85
N ASP A 243 29.62 -46.18 -1.78
CA ASP A 243 28.85 -45.71 -2.95
C ASP A 243 27.53 -45.04 -2.52
N ALA A 244 26.80 -45.65 -1.58
CA ALA A 244 25.59 -45.03 -1.02
C ALA A 244 25.86 -43.68 -0.34
N SER A 245 26.91 -43.61 0.48
CA SER A 245 27.36 -42.33 1.12
C SER A 245 27.67 -41.26 0.09
N PHE A 246 28.36 -41.64 -0.97
CA PHE A 246 28.73 -40.71 -2.05
C PHE A 246 27.49 -40.19 -2.81
N ARG A 247 26.52 -41.06 -3.12
CA ARG A 247 25.25 -40.66 -3.76
C ARG A 247 24.47 -39.67 -2.89
N ILE A 248 24.41 -39.88 -1.57
CA ILE A 248 23.74 -38.99 -0.64
C ILE A 248 24.44 -37.63 -0.57
N ALA A 249 25.79 -37.62 -0.57
CA ALA A 249 26.56 -36.36 -0.59
C ALA A 249 26.34 -35.60 -1.90
N ALA A 250 26.25 -36.29 -3.06
CA ALA A 250 25.94 -35.67 -4.34
C ALA A 250 24.53 -35.03 -4.36
N ILE A 251 23.52 -35.73 -3.79
CA ILE A 251 22.16 -35.19 -3.63
C ILE A 251 22.19 -33.95 -2.76
N GLY A 252 22.91 -33.93 -1.63
CA GLY A 252 23.05 -32.78 -0.75
C GLY A 252 23.66 -31.58 -1.45
N LYS A 253 24.69 -31.81 -2.27
CA LYS A 253 25.34 -30.73 -3.05
C LYS A 253 24.44 -30.19 -4.15
N ALA A 254 23.70 -31.06 -4.85
CA ALA A 254 22.71 -30.65 -5.83
C ALA A 254 21.58 -29.81 -5.20
N HIS A 255 21.12 -30.23 -4.04
CA HIS A 255 20.10 -29.48 -3.27
C HIS A 255 20.60 -28.09 -2.84
N ASP A 256 21.88 -27.95 -2.47
CA ASP A 256 22.48 -26.64 -2.18
C ASP A 256 22.47 -25.71 -3.41
N GLN A 257 22.83 -26.22 -4.58
CA GLN A 257 22.86 -25.43 -5.82
C GLN A 257 21.46 -24.91 -6.21
N LEU A 258 20.42 -25.73 -5.99
CA LEU A 258 19.02 -25.33 -6.20
C LEU A 258 18.57 -24.22 -5.23
N SER A 259 19.18 -24.17 -4.04
CA SER A 259 18.78 -23.26 -2.96
C SER A 259 19.47 -21.89 -3.04
N TYR A 260 20.62 -21.77 -3.69
CA TYR A 260 21.39 -20.53 -3.81
C TYR A 260 21.13 -19.73 -5.09
N GLY A 261 20.37 -20.26 -6.04
CA GLY A 261 19.94 -19.52 -7.22
C GLY A 261 18.97 -18.41 -6.84
N SER A 262 19.45 -17.19 -6.68
CA SER A 262 18.63 -16.00 -6.41
C SER A 262 17.71 -15.61 -7.57
N ASN A 263 17.75 -16.36 -8.69
CA ASN A 263 16.84 -16.22 -9.83
C ASN A 263 16.28 -17.61 -10.17
N ILE A 264 15.14 -17.95 -9.57
CA ILE A 264 14.39 -19.18 -9.88
C ILE A 264 13.91 -19.21 -11.35
N GLU A 265 13.93 -18.08 -12.04
CA GLU A 265 13.40 -17.97 -13.40
C GLU A 265 14.30 -18.48 -14.51
N LEU A 266 15.62 -18.69 -14.26
CA LEU A 266 16.55 -19.20 -15.28
C LEU A 266 17.61 -20.09 -14.66
N MET A 267 17.21 -21.25 -14.15
CA MET A 267 18.19 -22.28 -13.84
C MET A 267 18.61 -23.00 -15.12
N ASP A 268 19.88 -22.89 -15.48
CA ASP A 268 20.46 -23.70 -16.56
C ASP A 268 20.51 -25.16 -16.13
N ILE A 269 19.43 -25.90 -16.47
CA ILE A 269 19.30 -27.33 -16.22
C ILE A 269 20.53 -28.09 -16.79
N GLY A 270 21.15 -27.57 -17.87
CA GLY A 270 22.35 -28.11 -18.44
C GLY A 270 23.58 -28.01 -17.53
N GLN A 271 23.74 -26.89 -16.82
CA GLN A 271 24.80 -26.73 -15.80
C GLN A 271 24.55 -27.61 -14.58
N TYR A 272 23.29 -27.72 -14.16
CA TYR A 272 22.89 -28.59 -13.06
C TYR A 272 23.18 -30.05 -13.34
N ILE A 273 22.76 -30.59 -14.51
CA ILE A 273 23.02 -31.94 -14.93
C ILE A 273 24.52 -32.17 -15.11
N LYS A 274 25.27 -31.21 -15.66
CA LYS A 274 26.74 -31.32 -15.79
C LYS A 274 27.44 -31.39 -14.43
N ALA A 275 27.00 -30.66 -13.43
CA ALA A 275 27.55 -30.71 -12.07
C ALA A 275 27.30 -32.07 -11.42
N ILE A 276 26.08 -32.63 -11.54
CA ILE A 276 25.74 -33.95 -11.05
C ILE A 276 26.53 -35.04 -11.80
N CYS A 277 26.61 -34.97 -13.13
CA CYS A 277 27.37 -35.95 -13.93
C CYS A 277 28.87 -35.87 -13.63
N SER A 278 29.46 -34.68 -13.42
CA SER A 278 30.89 -34.55 -13.10
C SER A 278 31.24 -35.13 -11.73
N ASP A 279 30.33 -35.05 -10.76
CA ASP A 279 30.50 -35.60 -9.43
C ASP A 279 30.25 -37.14 -9.43
N LEU A 280 29.35 -37.64 -10.29
CA LEU A 280 29.16 -39.08 -10.55
C LEU A 280 30.31 -39.67 -11.34
N ASP A 281 30.90 -39.01 -12.33
CA ASP A 281 32.07 -39.45 -13.11
C ASP A 281 33.32 -39.65 -12.24
N ARG A 282 33.48 -38.88 -11.18
CA ARG A 282 34.55 -39.06 -10.19
C ARG A 282 34.38 -40.30 -9.34
N SER A 283 33.17 -40.82 -9.19
CA SER A 283 32.90 -41.97 -8.34
C SER A 283 32.75 -43.29 -9.08
N LEU A 284 32.56 -43.26 -10.38
CA LEU A 284 32.27 -44.44 -11.20
C LEU A 284 33.20 -44.51 -12.42
N LEU A 285 34.39 -45.09 -12.25
CA LEU A 285 35.27 -45.50 -13.36
C LEU A 285 34.57 -46.45 -14.38
N ILE A 286 33.36 -46.88 -14.08
CA ILE A 286 32.52 -47.81 -14.91
C ILE A 286 31.52 -47.04 -15.79
N ALA A 287 31.18 -45.78 -15.49
CA ALA A 287 30.13 -45.02 -16.21
C ALA A 287 30.61 -44.41 -17.54
N LYS A 288 31.89 -44.40 -17.85
CA LYS A 288 32.44 -43.87 -19.11
C LYS A 288 31.87 -44.53 -20.37
N SER A 289 31.46 -45.79 -20.31
CA SER A 289 30.92 -46.53 -21.46
C SER A 289 29.40 -46.31 -21.66
N LEU A 290 28.67 -45.84 -20.64
CA LEU A 290 27.21 -45.62 -20.70
C LEU A 290 26.82 -44.16 -21.01
N LEU A 291 27.72 -43.20 -20.83
CA LEU A 291 27.46 -41.75 -21.04
C LEU A 291 27.69 -41.27 -22.48
N MET A 292 28.31 -42.05 -23.34
CA MET A 292 28.51 -41.71 -24.76
C MET A 292 27.20 -41.49 -25.54
N PRO A 293 26.08 -42.22 -25.30
CA PRO A 293 24.84 -41.96 -26.01
C PRO A 293 24.10 -40.70 -25.58
N LEU A 294 24.34 -40.20 -24.34
CA LEU A 294 23.63 -39.03 -23.78
C LEU A 294 24.14 -37.68 -24.29
N LYS A 295 25.33 -37.62 -24.86
CA LYS A 295 25.87 -36.40 -25.48
C LYS A 295 25.08 -35.92 -26.71
N GLY A 296 24.34 -36.82 -27.36
CA GLY A 296 23.48 -36.49 -28.50
C GLY A 296 22.08 -36.01 -28.16
N LEU A 297 21.63 -36.21 -26.90
CA LEU A 297 20.29 -35.81 -26.46
C LEU A 297 20.23 -34.44 -25.74
N LEU A 298 21.38 -33.85 -25.41
CA LEU A 298 21.49 -32.59 -24.65
C LEU A 298 21.50 -31.33 -25.50
N SER A 299 21.17 -31.41 -26.79
CA SER A 299 20.97 -30.26 -27.68
C SER A 299 19.50 -29.88 -27.85
N ILE A 300 18.73 -29.90 -26.78
CA ILE A 300 17.36 -29.36 -26.80
C ILE A 300 17.44 -27.84 -26.51
N PRO A 301 16.92 -27.00 -27.42
CA PRO A 301 16.90 -25.56 -27.16
C PRO A 301 16.04 -25.24 -25.94
N THR A 302 16.52 -24.41 -25.05
CA THR A 302 15.89 -23.96 -23.80
C THR A 302 14.63 -23.08 -23.99
N GLU A 303 14.11 -22.95 -25.22
CA GLU A 303 13.03 -22.00 -25.53
C GLU A 303 11.60 -22.53 -25.34
N GLN A 304 11.38 -23.76 -24.86
CA GLN A 304 10.02 -24.36 -24.93
C GLN A 304 9.38 -24.81 -23.62
N PHE A 305 9.81 -24.38 -22.45
CA PHE A 305 9.05 -24.64 -21.21
C PHE A 305 8.75 -23.36 -20.45
N PRO A 306 7.56 -22.73 -20.66
CA PRO A 306 7.03 -21.79 -19.69
C PRO A 306 6.62 -22.60 -18.43
N LEU A 307 7.18 -22.23 -17.29
CA LEU A 307 6.75 -22.73 -15.98
C LEU A 307 5.30 -22.26 -15.70
N LEU A 308 4.44 -23.21 -15.46
CA LEU A 308 3.13 -23.04 -14.83
C LEU A 308 3.30 -22.80 -13.32
#